data_162048ba576dc085c2896d4db4d904ab
#
_entry.id   162048ba576dc085c2896d4db4d904ab
#
_cell.length_a   1.000
_cell.length_b   1.000
_cell.length_c   1.000
_cell.angle_alpha   90.00
_cell.angle_beta   90.00
_cell.angle_gamma   90.00
#
_symmetry.space_group_name_H-M   'P 1'
#
loop_
_entity.id
_entity.type
_entity.pdbx_description
1 polymer ?
#
loop_
_entity_poly.entity_id
_entity_poly.type
_entity_poly.pdbx_seq_one_letter_code
_entity_poly.pdbx_strand_id
1 'polypeptide(L)'
;RVAWLTEVLGNCPSASDAVRGFDALLYAAREEDLQALRPDLVITVGGHVVSKRLKQFLRRTPSLVHWHVSPDGLPADLFCALTTVVEASPADFFRLFFRSEALSSGAYAQLWHESCARLASPETGYSEMYAVRRVLEALPPHAVLHLANSSAVRLAELCRLPEGVEGQCNR
;
A
#
# COMPACT_ATOMS: atom_id res chain seq x y z
N ARG A 1 17.52 2.51 -1.33
CA ARG A 1 16.37 3.35 -1.76
C ARG A 1 15.11 2.53 -1.55
N VAL A 2 14.20 2.99 -0.71
CA VAL A 2 12.98 2.25 -0.34
C VAL A 2 11.78 3.16 -0.57
N ALA A 3 10.69 2.59 -1.10
CA ALA A 3 9.37 3.19 -1.10
C ALA A 3 8.46 2.36 -0.19
N TRP A 4 7.74 3.03 0.70
CA TRP A 4 6.74 2.42 1.56
C TRP A 4 5.37 2.55 0.92
N LEU A 5 4.75 1.44 0.60
CA LEU A 5 3.38 1.42 0.10
C LEU A 5 2.46 0.94 1.22
N THR A 6 1.39 1.67 1.47
CA THR A 6 0.39 1.29 2.46
C THR A 6 -1.01 1.39 1.92
N GLU A 7 -1.83 0.46 2.29
CA GLU A 7 -3.27 0.44 2.04
C GLU A 7 -4.03 0.98 3.26
N VAL A 8 -5.31 1.28 3.11
CA VAL A 8 -6.17 1.76 4.19
C VAL A 8 -6.18 0.82 5.39
N LEU A 9 -6.07 -0.49 5.15
CA LEU A 9 -6.00 -1.52 6.19
C LEU A 9 -4.62 -1.64 6.85
N GLY A 10 -3.60 -0.98 6.32
CA GLY A 10 -2.27 -0.95 6.93
C GLY A 10 -2.19 -0.05 8.15
N ASN A 11 -3.21 0.75 8.40
CA ASN A 11 -3.32 1.66 9.55
C ASN A 11 -2.06 2.51 9.81
N CYS A 12 -1.39 2.85 8.73
CA CYS A 12 -0.17 3.64 8.78
C CYS A 12 -0.52 5.10 9.10
N PRO A 13 0.17 5.74 10.06
CA PRO A 13 -0.11 7.14 10.41
C PRO A 13 -0.12 8.07 9.21
N SER A 14 -1.03 9.05 9.21
CA SER A 14 -1.19 10.01 8.11
C SER A 14 0.06 10.85 7.85
N ALA A 15 0.84 11.11 8.91
CA ALA A 15 2.10 11.84 8.83
C ALA A 15 3.28 11.00 8.32
N SER A 16 3.08 9.70 8.07
CA SER A 16 4.15 8.85 7.53
C SER A 16 4.45 9.18 6.08
N ASP A 17 5.69 8.96 5.66
CA ASP A 17 6.14 9.07 4.27
C ASP A 17 5.71 7.84 3.42
N ALA A 18 4.54 7.29 3.71
CA ALA A 18 4.02 6.14 3.00
C ALA A 18 3.24 6.57 1.75
N VAL A 19 3.52 5.91 0.64
CA VAL A 19 2.81 6.10 -0.63
C VAL A 19 1.41 5.51 -0.52
N ARG A 20 0.41 6.32 -0.83
CA ARG A 20 -1.00 5.94 -0.92
C ARG A 20 -1.53 6.25 -2.32
N GLY A 21 -2.66 5.67 -2.67
CA GLY A 21 -3.28 5.91 -3.98
C GLY A 21 -2.58 5.20 -5.16
N PHE A 22 -1.63 4.33 -4.89
CA PHE A 22 -0.90 3.58 -5.92
C PHE A 22 -1.82 2.67 -6.76
N ASP A 23 -2.96 2.22 -6.25
CA ASP A 23 -3.90 1.41 -7.04
C ASP A 23 -4.47 2.22 -8.22
N ALA A 24 -4.77 3.51 -8.02
CA ALA A 24 -5.18 4.40 -9.09
C ALA A 24 -4.05 4.67 -10.08
N LEU A 25 -2.82 4.86 -9.59
CA LEU A 25 -1.64 5.01 -10.44
C LEU A 25 -1.45 3.78 -11.35
N LEU A 26 -1.47 2.58 -10.76
CA LEU A 26 -1.30 1.34 -11.50
C LEU A 26 -2.44 1.05 -12.49
N TYR A 27 -3.60 1.71 -12.34
CA TYR A 27 -4.69 1.68 -13.31
C TYR A 27 -4.45 2.64 -14.48
N ALA A 28 -3.95 3.83 -14.22
CA ALA A 28 -3.87 4.92 -15.18
C ALA A 28 -2.53 4.98 -15.92
N ALA A 29 -1.46 4.45 -15.32
CA ALA A 29 -0.11 4.54 -15.86
C ALA A 29 0.08 3.71 -17.14
N ARG A 30 0.93 4.21 -18.02
CA ARG A 30 1.39 3.48 -19.21
C ARG A 30 2.45 2.47 -18.82
N GLU A 31 2.65 1.45 -19.64
CA GLU A 31 3.65 0.41 -19.39
C GLU A 31 5.08 0.99 -19.24
N GLU A 32 5.40 2.04 -19.98
CA GLU A 32 6.68 2.74 -19.90
C GLU A 32 6.91 3.38 -18.53
N ASP A 33 5.88 4.02 -17.97
CA ASP A 33 5.92 4.62 -16.63
C ASP A 33 6.03 3.54 -15.54
N LEU A 34 5.38 2.40 -15.74
CA LEU A 34 5.42 1.28 -14.82
C LEU A 34 6.80 0.63 -14.72
N GLN A 35 7.58 0.65 -15.79
CA GLN A 35 8.94 0.08 -15.76
C GLN A 35 9.84 0.75 -14.73
N ALA A 36 9.77 2.08 -14.62
CA ALA A 36 10.56 2.85 -13.66
C ALA A 36 10.14 2.60 -12.20
N LEU A 37 8.92 2.10 -12.00
CA LEU A 37 8.35 1.78 -10.69
C LEU A 37 8.58 0.33 -10.25
N ARG A 38 9.14 -0.53 -11.10
CA ARG A 38 9.39 -1.92 -10.77
C ARG A 38 10.49 -2.06 -9.73
N PRO A 39 10.23 -2.78 -8.62
CA PRO A 39 11.25 -3.05 -7.61
C PRO A 39 12.06 -4.30 -7.95
N ASP A 40 13.31 -4.37 -7.47
CA ASP A 40 14.09 -5.60 -7.45
C ASP A 40 13.71 -6.47 -6.25
N LEU A 41 13.38 -5.84 -5.11
CA LEU A 41 13.01 -6.49 -3.87
C LEU A 41 11.70 -5.90 -3.32
N VAL A 42 10.78 -6.77 -2.95
CA VAL A 42 9.59 -6.43 -2.16
C VAL A 42 9.67 -7.12 -0.81
N ILE A 43 9.44 -6.35 0.25
CA ILE A 43 9.31 -6.87 1.60
C ILE A 43 7.86 -6.63 2.03
N THR A 44 7.13 -7.69 2.32
CA THR A 44 5.76 -7.59 2.84
C THR A 44 5.72 -7.86 4.34
N VAL A 45 4.90 -7.08 5.03
CA VAL A 45 4.60 -7.24 6.46
C VAL A 45 3.10 -7.15 6.68
N GLY A 46 2.60 -7.84 7.68
CA GLY A 46 1.18 -7.80 8.03
C GLY A 46 0.31 -8.72 7.16
N GLY A 47 -0.95 -8.32 6.98
CA GLY A 47 -1.97 -9.14 6.35
C GLY A 47 -1.99 -9.12 4.82
N HIS A 48 -3.16 -9.37 4.27
CA HIS A 48 -3.35 -9.44 2.82
C HIS A 48 -3.33 -8.08 2.15
N VAL A 49 -2.63 -7.97 1.02
CA VAL A 49 -2.74 -6.84 0.10
C VAL A 49 -4.12 -6.86 -0.57
N VAL A 50 -4.83 -5.74 -0.52
CA VAL A 50 -6.16 -5.58 -1.12
C VAL A 50 -6.06 -5.36 -2.63
N SER A 51 -5.12 -4.52 -3.06
CA SER A 51 -4.95 -4.13 -4.46
C SER A 51 -4.66 -5.32 -5.37
N LYS A 52 -5.61 -5.59 -6.27
CA LYS A 52 -5.39 -6.57 -7.35
C LYS A 52 -4.37 -6.07 -8.37
N ARG A 53 -4.32 -4.75 -8.59
CA ARG A 53 -3.40 -4.12 -9.54
C ARG A 53 -1.97 -4.22 -9.06
N LEU A 54 -1.73 -3.96 -7.77
CA LEU A 54 -0.40 -4.14 -7.19
C LEU A 54 0.07 -5.60 -7.32
N LYS A 55 -0.81 -6.56 -7.01
CA LYS A 55 -0.48 -7.97 -7.18
C LYS A 55 -0.14 -8.32 -8.64
N GLN A 56 -0.90 -7.81 -9.60
CA GLN A 56 -0.63 -8.05 -11.03
C GLN A 56 0.66 -7.38 -11.49
N PHE A 57 0.91 -6.15 -11.05
CA PHE A 57 2.12 -5.40 -11.36
C PHE A 57 3.36 -6.14 -10.87
N LEU A 58 3.37 -6.57 -9.62
CA LEU A 58 4.50 -7.28 -9.03
C LEU A 58 4.70 -8.67 -9.64
N ARG A 59 3.62 -9.41 -9.96
CA ARG A 59 3.71 -10.70 -10.68
C ARG A 59 4.32 -10.59 -12.07
N ARG A 60 4.19 -9.43 -12.71
CA ARG A 60 4.76 -9.15 -14.04
C ARG A 60 6.14 -8.51 -13.96
N THR A 61 6.66 -8.26 -12.77
CA THR A 61 7.99 -7.69 -12.58
C THR A 61 9.03 -8.80 -12.75
N PRO A 62 9.91 -8.72 -13.77
CA PRO A 62 10.93 -9.74 -13.98
C PRO A 62 11.91 -9.81 -12.82
N SER A 63 12.34 -11.02 -12.48
CA SER A 63 13.38 -11.27 -11.45
C SER A 63 13.07 -10.67 -10.08
N LEU A 64 11.79 -10.43 -9.77
CA LEU A 64 11.37 -9.92 -8.48
C LEU A 64 11.78 -10.89 -7.36
N VAL A 65 12.40 -10.33 -6.31
CA VAL A 65 12.65 -11.03 -5.05
C VAL A 65 11.59 -10.60 -4.04
N HIS A 66 10.94 -11.56 -3.38
CA HIS A 66 9.91 -11.25 -2.38
C HIS A 66 10.30 -11.87 -1.04
N TRP A 67 10.39 -11.03 0.00
CA TRP A 67 10.53 -11.44 1.38
C TRP A 67 9.21 -11.19 2.12
N HIS A 68 8.77 -12.17 2.89
CA HIS A 68 7.61 -12.03 3.76
C HIS A 68 8.05 -12.08 5.22
N VAL A 69 7.72 -11.04 5.98
CA VAL A 69 8.00 -10.96 7.42
C VAL A 69 6.72 -11.25 8.18
N SER A 70 6.70 -12.33 8.93
CA SER A 70 5.55 -12.78 9.69
C SER A 70 5.97 -13.35 11.04
N PRO A 71 5.29 -13.00 12.15
CA PRO A 71 5.61 -13.55 13.48
C PRO A 71 5.40 -15.06 13.60
N ASP A 72 4.56 -15.64 12.75
CA ASP A 72 4.23 -17.07 12.73
C ASP A 72 5.07 -17.89 11.72
N GLY A 73 5.92 -17.21 10.95
CA GLY A 73 6.76 -17.85 9.93
C GLY A 73 5.98 -18.49 8.77
N LEU A 74 4.67 -18.22 8.65
CA LEU A 74 3.87 -18.80 7.59
C LEU A 74 4.13 -18.12 6.24
N PRO A 75 4.27 -18.90 5.16
CA PRO A 75 4.51 -18.32 3.84
C PRO A 75 3.24 -17.67 3.29
N ALA A 76 3.39 -16.47 2.71
CA ALA A 76 2.33 -15.78 1.99
C ALA A 76 2.85 -15.28 0.64
N ASP A 77 2.82 -16.15 -0.37
CA ASP A 77 3.26 -15.78 -1.72
C ASP A 77 2.14 -15.12 -2.51
N LEU A 78 2.01 -13.82 -2.36
CA LEU A 78 1.01 -13.00 -3.06
C LEU A 78 1.40 -12.70 -4.52
N PHE A 79 2.69 -12.81 -4.85
CA PHE A 79 3.23 -12.33 -6.12
C PHE A 79 3.86 -13.42 -7.00
N CYS A 80 3.82 -14.67 -6.57
CA CYS A 80 4.52 -15.80 -7.24
C CYS A 80 6.04 -15.56 -7.34
N ALA A 81 6.62 -14.95 -6.31
CA ALA A 81 8.02 -14.54 -6.27
C ALA A 81 8.64 -14.68 -4.87
N LEU A 82 7.97 -15.40 -3.96
CA LEU A 82 8.44 -15.56 -2.58
C LEU A 82 9.74 -16.36 -2.55
N THR A 83 10.79 -15.74 -2.02
CA THR A 83 12.11 -16.35 -1.86
C THR A 83 12.48 -16.57 -0.41
N THR A 84 11.96 -15.75 0.49
CA THR A 84 12.35 -15.78 1.91
C THR A 84 11.16 -15.49 2.82
N VAL A 85 11.01 -16.30 3.85
CA VAL A 85 10.11 -16.00 4.99
C VAL A 85 11.00 -15.69 6.19
N VAL A 86 10.75 -14.55 6.82
CA VAL A 86 11.45 -14.14 8.03
C VAL A 86 10.48 -14.24 9.20
N GLU A 87 10.72 -15.19 10.09
CA GLU A 87 9.94 -15.34 11.31
C GLU A 87 10.40 -14.30 12.34
N ALA A 88 9.74 -13.18 12.34
CA ALA A 88 10.01 -12.07 13.25
C ALA A 88 8.81 -11.12 13.34
N SER A 89 8.73 -10.36 14.43
CA SER A 89 7.80 -9.23 14.44
C SER A 89 8.27 -8.17 13.43
N PRO A 90 7.37 -7.44 12.76
CA PRO A 90 7.76 -6.33 11.88
C PRO A 90 8.67 -5.31 12.59
N ALA A 91 8.40 -5.01 13.86
CA ALA A 91 9.19 -4.07 14.64
C ALA A 91 10.63 -4.54 14.85
N ASP A 92 10.84 -5.83 15.16
CA ASP A 92 12.17 -6.38 15.36
C ASP A 92 12.93 -6.48 14.04
N PHE A 93 12.25 -6.94 12.98
CA PHE A 93 12.83 -6.99 11.66
C PHE A 93 13.36 -5.63 11.23
N PHE A 94 12.52 -4.60 11.27
CA PHE A 94 12.93 -3.28 10.82
C PHE A 94 13.96 -2.63 11.75
N ARG A 95 13.91 -2.89 13.05
CA ARG A 95 14.96 -2.42 13.98
C ARG A 95 16.34 -2.96 13.61
N LEU A 96 16.42 -4.21 13.18
CA LEU A 96 17.67 -4.84 12.76
C LEU A 96 18.06 -4.43 11.33
N PHE A 97 17.10 -4.41 10.43
CA PHE A 97 17.30 -4.09 9.01
C PHE A 97 17.81 -2.65 8.83
N PHE A 98 17.27 -1.71 9.60
CA PHE A 98 17.69 -0.31 9.54
C PHE A 98 18.94 0.03 10.36
N ARG A 99 19.43 -0.88 11.18
CA ARG A 99 20.69 -0.67 11.90
C ARG A 99 21.92 -0.65 11.00
N SER A 100 21.85 -1.29 9.86
CA SER A 100 23.00 -1.46 8.99
C SER A 100 23.27 -0.28 8.07
N GLU A 101 22.27 0.51 7.68
CA GLU A 101 22.45 1.73 6.87
C GLU A 101 21.22 2.64 6.98
N ALA A 102 21.43 3.96 6.89
CA ALA A 102 20.34 4.91 6.73
C ALA A 102 19.67 4.67 5.35
N LEU A 103 18.57 3.94 5.33
CA LEU A 103 17.74 3.83 4.13
C LEU A 103 17.10 5.20 3.89
N SER A 104 17.76 6.02 3.09
CA SER A 104 17.15 7.25 2.64
C SER A 104 15.96 6.92 1.73
N SER A 105 14.82 7.54 2.00
CA SER A 105 13.72 7.67 1.05
C SER A 105 14.26 8.44 -0.17
N GLY A 106 14.92 7.75 -1.06
CA GLY A 106 15.62 8.39 -2.16
C GLY A 106 14.73 8.60 -3.37
N ALA A 107 15.34 8.90 -4.49
CA ALA A 107 14.66 9.16 -5.77
C ALA A 107 13.57 8.12 -6.14
N TYR A 108 13.66 6.89 -5.66
CA TYR A 108 12.64 5.86 -5.91
C TYR A 108 11.32 6.12 -5.14
N ALA A 109 11.40 6.48 -3.85
CA ALA A 109 10.20 6.86 -3.09
C ALA A 109 9.59 8.15 -3.66
N GLN A 110 10.44 9.12 -3.99
CA GLN A 110 10.00 10.36 -4.63
C GLN A 110 9.27 10.09 -5.95
N LEU A 111 9.79 9.19 -6.79
CA LEU A 111 9.15 8.79 -8.05
C LEU A 111 7.74 8.24 -7.81
N TRP A 112 7.54 7.38 -6.81
CA TRP A 112 6.22 6.88 -6.44
C TRP A 112 5.28 8.01 -5.99
N HIS A 113 5.76 8.89 -5.09
CA HIS A 113 4.97 10.03 -4.61
C HIS A 113 4.56 10.99 -5.74
N GLU A 114 5.52 11.39 -6.56
CA GLU A 114 5.26 12.28 -7.70
C GLU A 114 4.29 11.65 -8.71
N SER A 115 4.45 10.36 -8.98
CA SER A 115 3.56 9.65 -9.91
C SER A 115 2.14 9.57 -9.37
N CYS A 116 1.95 9.32 -8.08
CA CYS A 116 0.64 9.35 -7.44
C CYS A 116 0.05 10.78 -7.38
N ALA A 117 0.88 11.79 -7.12
CA ALA A 117 0.44 13.18 -7.01
C ALA A 117 -0.03 13.78 -8.34
N ARG A 118 0.44 13.25 -9.48
CA ARG A 118 0.00 13.68 -10.83
C ARG A 118 -1.41 13.22 -11.16
N LEU A 119 -1.96 12.27 -10.40
CA LEU A 119 -3.31 11.78 -10.64
C LEU A 119 -4.32 12.84 -10.19
N ALA A 120 -5.15 13.28 -11.12
CA ALA A 120 -6.28 14.11 -10.77
C ALA A 120 -7.25 13.31 -9.90
N SER A 121 -7.69 13.93 -8.80
CA SER A 121 -8.82 13.37 -8.06
C SER A 121 -10.05 13.42 -8.98
N PRO A 122 -10.70 12.29 -9.27
CA PRO A 122 -11.85 12.32 -10.16
C PRO A 122 -12.94 13.20 -9.56
N GLU A 123 -13.35 14.21 -10.31
CA GLU A 123 -14.61 14.91 -10.04
C GLU A 123 -15.73 13.91 -10.34
N THR A 124 -16.32 13.40 -9.30
CA THR A 124 -17.44 12.46 -9.44
C THR A 124 -18.74 13.18 -9.09
N GLY A 125 -19.66 13.21 -10.02
CA GLY A 125 -21.07 13.48 -9.71
C GLY A 125 -21.58 12.48 -8.66
N TYR A 126 -22.86 12.51 -8.34
CA TYR A 126 -23.43 11.56 -7.37
C TYR A 126 -23.18 10.11 -7.81
N SER A 127 -22.35 9.40 -7.08
CA SER A 127 -21.85 8.07 -7.37
C SER A 127 -21.48 7.33 -6.09
N GLU A 128 -21.24 6.03 -6.16
CA GLU A 128 -20.73 5.25 -5.02
C GLU A 128 -19.42 5.84 -4.46
N MET A 129 -18.51 6.24 -5.34
CA MET A 129 -17.26 6.90 -4.95
C MET A 129 -17.51 8.21 -4.21
N TYR A 130 -18.45 9.03 -4.69
CA TYR A 130 -18.84 10.27 -4.01
C TYR A 130 -19.40 9.98 -2.62
N ALA A 131 -20.33 9.03 -2.51
CA ALA A 131 -20.94 8.66 -1.24
C ALA A 131 -19.88 8.16 -0.23
N VAL A 132 -19.00 7.26 -0.64
CA VAL A 132 -17.90 6.77 0.21
C VAL A 132 -17.01 7.90 0.67
N ARG A 133 -16.58 8.79 -0.24
CA ARG A 133 -15.76 9.96 0.11
C ARG A 133 -16.45 10.84 1.17
N ARG A 134 -17.72 11.16 0.97
CA ARG A 134 -18.48 12.00 1.92
C ARG A 134 -18.62 11.35 3.29
N VAL A 135 -18.83 10.02 3.34
CA VAL A 135 -18.86 9.29 4.60
C VAL A 135 -17.50 9.35 5.30
N LEU A 136 -16.41 9.10 4.57
CA LEU A 136 -15.07 9.10 5.14
C LEU A 136 -14.65 10.49 5.65
N GLU A 137 -14.97 11.55 4.90
CA GLU A 137 -14.72 12.94 5.32
C GLU A 137 -15.48 13.35 6.57
N ALA A 138 -16.63 12.73 6.83
CA ALA A 138 -17.48 13.02 7.98
C ALA A 138 -17.11 12.19 9.24
N LEU A 139 -16.16 11.27 9.15
CA LEU A 139 -15.73 10.48 10.29
C LEU A 139 -15.05 11.37 11.34
N PRO A 140 -15.32 11.15 12.62
CA PRO A 140 -14.58 11.80 13.68
C PRO A 140 -13.12 11.27 13.71
N PRO A 141 -12.16 12.08 14.19
CA PRO A 141 -10.80 11.59 14.45
C PRO A 141 -10.83 10.36 15.37
N HIS A 142 -9.87 9.47 15.17
CA HIS A 142 -9.70 8.25 15.98
C HIS A 142 -10.88 7.26 15.93
N ALA A 143 -11.73 7.35 14.91
CA ALA A 143 -12.80 6.38 14.71
C ALA A 143 -12.24 5.02 14.23
N VAL A 144 -12.93 3.94 14.57
CA VAL A 144 -12.71 2.62 13.96
C VAL A 144 -13.70 2.43 12.82
N LEU A 145 -13.17 2.28 11.61
CA LEU A 145 -13.95 2.13 10.38
C LEU A 145 -13.95 0.68 9.93
N HIS A 146 -15.10 0.02 10.00
CA HIS A 146 -15.29 -1.31 9.43
C HIS A 146 -15.73 -1.21 7.97
N LEU A 147 -14.90 -1.67 7.06
CA LEU A 147 -15.16 -1.68 5.63
C LEU A 147 -15.66 -3.06 5.18
N ALA A 148 -16.71 -3.07 4.39
CA ALA A 148 -17.09 -4.29 3.68
C ALA A 148 -16.03 -4.64 2.64
N ASN A 149 -15.86 -5.94 2.38
CA ASN A 149 -15.02 -6.42 1.30
C ASN A 149 -15.55 -5.93 -0.08
N SER A 150 -14.74 -6.08 -1.14
CA SER A 150 -15.07 -5.71 -2.51
C SER A 150 -14.98 -4.20 -2.81
N SER A 151 -16.06 -3.52 -3.24
CA SER A 151 -16.00 -2.11 -3.67
C SER A 151 -15.71 -1.16 -2.51
N ALA A 152 -16.32 -1.36 -1.36
CA ALA A 152 -16.17 -0.45 -0.23
C ALA A 152 -14.71 -0.22 0.17
N VAL A 153 -13.95 -1.30 0.44
CA VAL A 153 -12.53 -1.16 0.80
C VAL A 153 -11.70 -0.58 -0.35
N ARG A 154 -12.02 -0.92 -1.61
CA ARG A 154 -11.26 -0.40 -2.77
C ARG A 154 -11.54 1.07 -3.04
N LEU A 155 -12.75 1.54 -2.80
CA LEU A 155 -13.08 2.97 -2.92
C LEU A 155 -12.45 3.76 -1.77
N ALA A 156 -12.38 3.18 -0.57
CA ALA A 156 -11.67 3.79 0.55
C ALA A 156 -10.17 3.96 0.29
N GLU A 157 -9.53 3.04 -0.47
CA GLU A 157 -8.12 3.18 -0.89
C GLU A 157 -7.87 4.43 -1.74
N LEU A 158 -8.90 4.96 -2.41
CA LEU A 158 -8.80 6.17 -3.23
C LEU A 158 -9.08 7.45 -2.43
N CYS A 159 -9.41 7.31 -1.15
CA CYS A 159 -9.75 8.41 -0.27
C CYS A 159 -8.69 8.61 0.80
N ARG A 160 -8.61 9.83 1.32
CA ARG A 160 -7.82 10.12 2.51
C ARG A 160 -8.68 9.90 3.74
N LEU A 161 -8.20 9.13 4.71
CA LEU A 161 -8.85 9.00 6.00
C LEU A 161 -8.51 10.19 6.90
N PRO A 162 -9.43 10.62 7.79
CA PRO A 162 -9.11 11.55 8.85
C PRO A 162 -8.02 11.02 9.79
N GLU A 163 -7.45 11.91 10.58
CA GLU A 163 -6.37 11.57 11.50
C GLU A 163 -6.78 10.51 12.52
N GLY A 164 -5.93 9.51 12.69
CA GLY A 164 -6.10 8.45 13.68
C GLY A 164 -7.24 7.48 13.40
N VAL A 165 -7.91 7.58 12.25
CA VAL A 165 -8.93 6.59 11.86
C VAL A 165 -8.27 5.26 11.52
N GLU A 166 -8.74 4.19 12.17
CA GLU A 166 -8.28 2.83 11.92
C GLU A 166 -9.24 2.08 11.00
N GLY A 167 -8.72 1.55 9.89
CA GLY A 167 -9.48 0.76 8.93
C GLY A 167 -9.44 -0.74 9.28
N GLN A 168 -10.58 -1.40 9.26
CA GLN A 168 -10.72 -2.84 9.40
C GLN A 168 -11.61 -3.40 8.29
N CYS A 169 -11.38 -4.63 7.87
CA CYS A 169 -12.18 -5.29 6.85
C CYS A 169 -12.41 -6.76 7.21
N ASN A 170 -13.59 -7.25 6.93
CA ASN A 170 -13.94 -8.67 7.10
C ASN A 170 -13.40 -9.50 5.92
N ARG A 171 -12.15 -9.87 6.01
CA ARG A 171 -11.47 -10.67 4.98
C ARG A 171 -10.98 -11.99 5.51
#